data_85ab27be96e39832643a2ae791f887c7
#
_entry.id   85ab27be96e39832643a2ae791f887c7
#
_cell.length_a   1.000
_cell.length_b   1.000
_cell.length_c   1.000
_cell.angle_alpha   90.00
_cell.angle_beta   90.00
_cell.angle_gamma   90.00
#
_symmetry.space_group_name_H-M   'P 1'
#
loop_
_entity.id
_entity.type
_entity.pdbx_description
1 polymer ?
#
loop_
_entity_poly.entity_id
_entity_poly.type
_entity_poly.pdbx_seq_one_letter_code
_entity_poly.pdbx_strand_id
1 'polypeptide(L)'
;MNPKTAQSASELEKIIPRLMKDGEVPGLSVAIIRNAEVVWQRGFGVKNAGTKEPVDDGTVFEAASLSKPVFAYAVLKMVEDGKLDLDAPLNKYLPSAYIENDARLNAITARRVLSHTTGFPNWRADGKPLQIYFTPGERFSYSGEGFVYLQKVVEHLSGMPLQDFMRKTVFEPLKMTSSSYVWQPEYETLKAYAHDSAGNAAGRGKPAAANAASSLHTTALDYAKFLEAIFKRKGIKEATVKEMLRPAIKASESCAVCFESAAFSGKLSPSISWGLGWGLEHTPQGDYFWHWGDNGNVKAYVVADDKTQSGVVIFSNSANGLSIAREIVSRAFGASHTALDWLRYEPYDSPARTLLRDVLAGGEKAVDERFKDGKFTGAKPLDEAQINWVGYQLLGRKRYPEAIGIFRINARNFPASPNVYDSLGEAYLQAGNMDAASINYQKAVELNPQNTRAADLLKRLRSLVKADSGLLDAYAGDYQAPFGVLTIVRENERLIARVAGEPDTVLYPQSQNSFVELIRGTQLTFVKDAAGVITHTVILLNGRELEAKRIK
;
A
#
# COMPACT_ATOMS: atom_id res chain seq x y z
N MET A 1 -26.90 5.79 25.90
CA MET A 1 -25.58 5.15 25.73
C MET A 1 -25.28 4.29 26.94
N ASN A 2 -24.89 3.01 26.79
CA ASN A 2 -24.50 2.14 27.89
C ASN A 2 -23.30 2.77 28.64
N PRO A 3 -23.22 2.75 30.00
CA PRO A 3 -22.11 3.34 30.75
C PRO A 3 -20.72 2.92 30.29
N LYS A 4 -20.50 1.65 29.93
CA LYS A 4 -19.24 1.14 29.40
C LYS A 4 -18.89 1.75 28.03
N THR A 5 -19.87 1.97 27.15
CA THR A 5 -19.68 2.61 25.84
C THR A 5 -19.37 4.09 25.98
N ALA A 6 -20.06 4.79 26.87
CA ALA A 6 -19.80 6.20 27.18
C ALA A 6 -18.39 6.39 27.77
N GLN A 7 -17.95 5.48 28.63
CA GLN A 7 -16.59 5.48 29.18
C GLN A 7 -15.53 5.26 28.10
N SER A 8 -15.70 4.27 27.20
CA SER A 8 -14.76 4.02 26.10
C SER A 8 -14.68 5.20 25.12
N ALA A 9 -15.80 5.81 24.74
CA ALA A 9 -15.83 6.97 23.85
C ALA A 9 -15.11 8.18 24.48
N SER A 10 -15.43 8.52 25.74
CA SER A 10 -14.76 9.60 26.47
C SER A 10 -13.26 9.36 26.66
N GLU A 11 -12.85 8.11 26.85
CA GLU A 11 -11.44 7.74 26.95
C GLU A 11 -10.73 7.94 25.62
N LEU A 12 -11.31 7.46 24.50
CA LEU A 12 -10.74 7.64 23.15
C LEU A 12 -10.62 9.11 22.78
N GLU A 13 -11.60 9.95 23.09
CA GLU A 13 -11.51 11.40 22.84
C GLU A 13 -10.32 12.06 23.53
N LYS A 14 -9.94 11.57 24.70
CA LYS A 14 -8.80 12.11 25.47
C LYS A 14 -7.45 11.60 24.93
N ILE A 15 -7.37 10.32 24.53
CA ILE A 15 -6.08 9.72 24.17
C ILE A 15 -5.74 9.90 22.69
N ILE A 16 -6.71 9.88 21.77
CA ILE A 16 -6.47 9.94 20.32
C ILE A 16 -5.60 11.14 19.92
N PRO A 17 -5.84 12.37 20.40
CA PRO A 17 -4.98 13.50 20.02
C PRO A 17 -3.51 13.30 20.40
N ARG A 18 -3.24 12.66 21.55
CA ARG A 18 -1.87 12.30 21.96
C ARG A 18 -1.29 11.21 21.07
N LEU A 19 -2.04 10.14 20.81
CA LEU A 19 -1.62 9.06 19.93
C LEU A 19 -1.29 9.56 18.53
N MET A 20 -2.12 10.46 17.97
CA MET A 20 -1.89 11.10 16.68
C MET A 20 -0.60 11.92 16.66
N LYS A 21 -0.34 12.68 17.72
CA LYS A 21 0.91 13.43 17.88
C LYS A 21 2.12 12.50 17.93
N ASP A 22 2.06 11.48 18.80
CA ASP A 22 3.16 10.55 19.03
C ASP A 22 3.40 9.64 17.80
N GLY A 23 2.34 9.33 17.04
CA GLY A 23 2.37 8.53 15.81
C GLY A 23 2.60 9.34 14.53
N GLU A 24 2.69 10.69 14.60
CA GLU A 24 2.77 11.58 13.43
C GLU A 24 1.62 11.34 12.43
N VAL A 25 0.39 11.32 12.94
CA VAL A 25 -0.85 11.08 12.16
C VAL A 25 -1.63 12.39 12.03
N PRO A 26 -1.67 13.06 10.86
CA PRO A 26 -2.34 14.35 10.68
C PRO A 26 -3.86 14.29 10.83
N GLY A 27 -4.51 13.25 10.30
CA GLY A 27 -5.97 13.12 10.33
C GLY A 27 -6.45 11.69 10.51
N LEU A 28 -7.53 11.56 11.27
CA LEU A 28 -8.12 10.28 11.66
C LEU A 28 -9.64 10.40 11.74
N SER A 29 -10.37 9.34 11.36
CA SER A 29 -11.79 9.18 11.66
C SER A 29 -12.03 7.80 12.27
N VAL A 30 -12.79 7.73 13.36
CA VAL A 30 -13.07 6.49 14.08
C VAL A 30 -14.57 6.36 14.29
N ALA A 31 -15.12 5.15 14.08
CA ALA A 31 -16.48 4.81 14.46
C ALA A 31 -16.50 3.55 15.34
N ILE A 32 -17.39 3.51 16.32
CA ILE A 32 -17.60 2.37 17.21
C ILE A 32 -19.03 1.87 17.04
N ILE A 33 -19.16 0.57 16.87
CA ILE A 33 -20.41 -0.16 16.77
C ILE A 33 -20.57 -1.02 18.04
N ARG A 34 -21.78 -1.05 18.62
CA ARG A 34 -22.17 -1.93 19.72
C ARG A 34 -23.61 -2.40 19.51
N ASN A 35 -23.86 -3.68 19.75
CA ASN A 35 -25.18 -4.29 19.55
C ASN A 35 -25.75 -3.95 18.16
N ALA A 36 -24.93 -4.05 17.14
CA ALA A 36 -25.23 -3.72 15.75
C ALA A 36 -25.72 -2.27 15.51
N GLU A 37 -25.31 -1.32 16.32
CA GLU A 37 -25.63 0.11 16.16
C GLU A 37 -24.38 0.98 16.30
N VAL A 38 -24.26 2.01 15.47
CA VAL A 38 -23.21 3.02 15.61
C VAL A 38 -23.49 3.85 16.86
N VAL A 39 -22.65 3.69 17.87
CA VAL A 39 -22.81 4.36 19.17
C VAL A 39 -21.94 5.58 19.33
N TRP A 40 -20.90 5.71 18.52
CA TRP A 40 -20.00 6.85 18.52
C TRP A 40 -19.23 6.92 17.20
N GLN A 41 -19.02 8.15 16.74
CA GLN A 41 -18.15 8.46 15.60
C GLN A 41 -17.51 9.82 15.82
N ARG A 42 -16.23 9.98 15.42
CA ARG A 42 -15.55 11.27 15.49
C ARG A 42 -14.39 11.39 14.51
N GLY A 43 -14.27 12.59 13.91
CA GLY A 43 -13.08 13.02 13.17
C GLY A 43 -12.09 13.74 14.08
N PHE A 44 -10.78 13.58 13.82
CA PHE A 44 -9.68 14.19 14.57
C PHE A 44 -8.62 14.73 13.64
N GLY A 45 -7.98 15.85 14.02
CA GLY A 45 -6.89 16.44 13.27
C GLY A 45 -7.34 17.12 11.98
N VAL A 46 -6.55 17.01 10.93
CA VAL A 46 -6.72 17.80 9.70
C VAL A 46 -6.79 16.94 8.43
N LYS A 47 -7.63 17.38 7.47
CA LYS A 47 -7.70 16.81 6.12
C LYS A 47 -6.41 17.05 5.34
N ASN A 48 -5.77 18.20 5.56
CA ASN A 48 -4.52 18.60 4.92
C ASN A 48 -3.62 19.33 5.92
N ALA A 49 -2.41 18.84 6.11
CA ALA A 49 -1.44 19.42 7.04
C ALA A 49 -0.99 20.83 6.63
N GLY A 50 -1.04 21.19 5.34
CA GLY A 50 -0.70 22.53 4.84
C GLY A 50 -1.80 23.55 5.11
N THR A 51 -3.05 23.26 4.75
CA THR A 51 -4.20 24.18 4.91
C THR A 51 -4.82 24.17 6.29
N LYS A 52 -4.53 23.14 7.11
CA LYS A 52 -5.10 22.92 8.46
C LYS A 52 -6.63 22.76 8.47
N GLU A 53 -7.23 22.39 7.35
CA GLU A 53 -8.65 22.10 7.26
C GLU A 53 -9.01 20.90 8.17
N PRO A 54 -9.99 21.03 9.11
CA PRO A 54 -10.26 19.99 10.09
C PRO A 54 -10.90 18.75 9.45
N VAL A 55 -10.57 17.57 10.00
CA VAL A 55 -11.36 16.35 9.79
C VAL A 55 -12.65 16.46 10.58
N ASP A 56 -13.77 16.24 9.91
CA ASP A 56 -15.12 16.19 10.47
C ASP A 56 -15.78 14.82 10.23
N ASP A 57 -17.01 14.66 10.69
CA ASP A 57 -17.76 13.40 10.56
C ASP A 57 -18.15 13.06 9.12
N GLY A 58 -18.21 14.05 8.23
CA GLY A 58 -18.47 13.90 6.80
C GLY A 58 -17.21 13.72 5.95
N THR A 59 -16.02 13.78 6.54
CA THR A 59 -14.77 13.66 5.80
C THR A 59 -14.64 12.29 5.15
N VAL A 60 -14.41 12.30 3.83
CA VAL A 60 -14.20 11.10 3.02
C VAL A 60 -12.73 10.70 3.05
N PHE A 61 -12.49 9.42 3.27
CA PHE A 61 -11.18 8.80 3.24
C PHE A 61 -11.08 7.77 2.12
N GLU A 62 -9.88 7.51 1.67
CA GLU A 62 -9.58 6.38 0.83
C GLU A 62 -9.50 5.12 1.68
N ALA A 63 -10.37 4.16 1.38
CA ALA A 63 -10.49 2.93 2.16
C ALA A 63 -9.42 1.89 1.79
N ALA A 64 -8.72 2.09 0.68
CA ALA A 64 -7.75 1.16 0.14
C ALA A 64 -8.32 -0.27 0.08
N SER A 65 -7.62 -1.25 0.63
CA SER A 65 -8.06 -2.65 0.61
C SER A 65 -9.32 -2.97 1.42
N LEU A 66 -9.86 -2.04 2.21
CA LEU A 66 -11.20 -2.19 2.77
C LEU A 66 -12.30 -2.16 1.68
N SER A 67 -11.93 -1.90 0.43
CA SER A 67 -12.74 -2.15 -0.76
C SER A 67 -13.18 -3.61 -0.90
N LYS A 68 -12.28 -4.54 -0.54
CA LYS A 68 -12.46 -5.99 -0.75
C LYS A 68 -13.61 -6.60 0.05
N PRO A 69 -13.76 -6.35 1.36
CA PRO A 69 -14.90 -6.86 2.11
C PRO A 69 -16.25 -6.39 1.58
N VAL A 70 -16.33 -5.11 1.16
CA VAL A 70 -17.56 -4.53 0.62
C VAL A 70 -17.91 -5.17 -0.73
N PHE A 71 -16.91 -5.40 -1.59
CA PHE A 71 -17.09 -6.14 -2.84
C PHE A 71 -17.44 -7.61 -2.60
N ALA A 72 -16.78 -8.28 -1.63
CA ALA A 72 -17.08 -9.67 -1.27
C ALA A 72 -18.54 -9.85 -0.84
N TYR A 73 -19.09 -8.93 -0.06
CA TYR A 73 -20.50 -8.89 0.31
C TYR A 73 -21.41 -8.87 -0.94
N ALA A 74 -21.11 -8.01 -1.92
CA ALA A 74 -21.89 -7.93 -3.17
C ALA A 74 -21.77 -9.21 -4.01
N VAL A 75 -20.58 -9.82 -4.07
CA VAL A 75 -20.36 -11.12 -4.73
C VAL A 75 -21.21 -12.22 -4.08
N LEU A 76 -21.21 -12.27 -2.75
CA LEU A 76 -22.00 -13.27 -2.00
C LEU A 76 -23.51 -13.08 -2.20
N LYS A 77 -23.99 -11.86 -2.40
CA LYS A 77 -25.38 -11.62 -2.82
C LYS A 77 -25.67 -12.19 -4.22
N MET A 78 -24.74 -12.06 -5.17
CA MET A 78 -24.90 -12.71 -6.48
C MET A 78 -24.93 -14.23 -6.38
N VAL A 79 -24.19 -14.81 -5.43
CA VAL A 79 -24.24 -16.25 -5.14
C VAL A 79 -25.61 -16.64 -4.58
N GLU A 80 -26.17 -15.87 -3.64
CA GLU A 80 -27.53 -16.09 -3.11
C GLU A 80 -28.62 -16.00 -4.18
N ASP A 81 -28.43 -15.12 -5.16
CA ASP A 81 -29.32 -14.95 -6.31
C ASP A 81 -29.14 -16.03 -7.38
N GLY A 82 -28.22 -16.99 -7.21
CA GLY A 82 -27.89 -18.03 -8.18
C GLY A 82 -27.21 -17.53 -9.47
N LYS A 83 -26.73 -16.29 -9.49
CA LYS A 83 -26.06 -15.69 -10.65
C LYS A 83 -24.59 -16.08 -10.77
N LEU A 84 -23.99 -16.48 -9.66
CA LEU A 84 -22.60 -16.91 -9.55
C LEU A 84 -22.54 -18.13 -8.64
N ASP A 85 -21.87 -19.20 -9.08
CA ASP A 85 -21.52 -20.32 -8.22
C ASP A 85 -20.15 -20.06 -7.60
N LEU A 86 -20.09 -20.13 -6.27
CA LEU A 86 -18.89 -19.83 -5.47
C LEU A 86 -17.71 -20.76 -5.81
N ASP A 87 -18.00 -21.98 -6.25
CA ASP A 87 -17.03 -23.05 -6.50
C ASP A 87 -16.85 -23.39 -7.99
N ALA A 88 -17.61 -22.75 -8.89
CA ALA A 88 -17.40 -22.91 -10.31
C ALA A 88 -16.16 -22.13 -10.80
N PRO A 89 -15.39 -22.66 -11.78
CA PRO A 89 -14.31 -21.94 -12.41
C PRO A 89 -14.75 -20.59 -13.00
N LEU A 90 -14.05 -19.50 -12.65
CA LEU A 90 -14.42 -18.14 -13.08
C LEU A 90 -14.32 -17.94 -14.59
N ASN A 91 -13.42 -18.65 -15.27
CA ASN A 91 -13.28 -18.59 -16.72
C ASN A 91 -14.50 -19.09 -17.50
N LYS A 92 -15.43 -19.82 -16.86
CA LYS A 92 -16.72 -20.20 -17.48
C LYS A 92 -17.66 -19.02 -17.68
N TYR A 93 -17.45 -17.94 -16.93
CA TYR A 93 -18.31 -16.75 -16.96
C TYR A 93 -17.80 -15.65 -17.87
N LEU A 94 -16.61 -15.79 -18.46
CA LEU A 94 -16.03 -14.79 -19.35
C LEU A 94 -15.93 -15.30 -20.79
N PRO A 95 -16.09 -14.44 -21.80
CA PRO A 95 -16.03 -14.82 -23.21
C PRO A 95 -14.63 -15.22 -23.67
N SER A 96 -13.57 -14.81 -22.93
CA SER A 96 -12.18 -15.13 -23.21
C SER A 96 -11.42 -15.44 -21.93
N ALA A 97 -10.35 -16.21 -22.05
CA ALA A 97 -9.48 -16.53 -20.91
C ALA A 97 -8.82 -15.26 -20.33
N TYR A 98 -8.77 -15.17 -19.00
CA TYR A 98 -8.11 -14.06 -18.29
C TYR A 98 -6.58 -14.15 -18.35
N ILE A 99 -6.06 -15.38 -18.42
CA ILE A 99 -4.67 -15.72 -18.68
C ILE A 99 -4.68 -16.80 -19.77
N GLU A 100 -3.91 -16.58 -20.81
CA GLU A 100 -3.76 -17.55 -21.89
C GLU A 100 -2.73 -18.64 -21.52
N ASN A 101 -2.97 -19.85 -22.02
CA ASN A 101 -2.05 -20.98 -21.94
C ASN A 101 -1.64 -21.45 -20.52
N ASP A 102 -2.46 -21.19 -19.50
CA ASP A 102 -2.29 -21.74 -18.14
C ASP A 102 -3.54 -22.50 -17.69
N ALA A 103 -3.50 -23.82 -17.73
CA ALA A 103 -4.63 -24.69 -17.35
C ALA A 103 -5.05 -24.52 -15.89
N ARG A 104 -4.18 -24.00 -15.00
CA ARG A 104 -4.48 -23.73 -13.60
C ARG A 104 -5.58 -22.67 -13.43
N LEU A 105 -5.82 -21.85 -14.46
CA LEU A 105 -6.93 -20.89 -14.48
C LEU A 105 -8.29 -21.59 -14.26
N ASN A 106 -8.45 -22.85 -14.72
CA ASN A 106 -9.65 -23.66 -14.51
C ASN A 106 -9.90 -24.01 -13.03
N ALA A 107 -8.91 -23.84 -12.18
CA ALA A 107 -9.05 -24.07 -10.76
C ALA A 107 -9.37 -22.78 -9.97
N ILE A 108 -9.38 -21.60 -10.61
CA ILE A 108 -9.69 -20.34 -9.91
C ILE A 108 -11.19 -20.13 -9.86
N THR A 109 -11.72 -20.06 -8.63
CA THR A 109 -13.14 -19.88 -8.32
C THR A 109 -13.35 -18.59 -7.52
N ALA A 110 -14.59 -18.12 -7.36
CA ALA A 110 -14.89 -16.99 -6.50
C ALA A 110 -14.45 -17.24 -5.05
N ARG A 111 -14.66 -18.46 -4.52
CA ARG A 111 -14.15 -18.85 -3.20
C ARG A 111 -12.64 -18.65 -3.08
N ARG A 112 -11.87 -19.09 -4.06
CA ARG A 112 -10.40 -18.95 -4.05
C ARG A 112 -9.93 -17.52 -4.16
N VAL A 113 -10.67 -16.68 -4.89
CA VAL A 113 -10.39 -15.23 -4.90
C VAL A 113 -10.65 -14.63 -3.53
N LEU A 114 -11.85 -14.85 -2.97
CA LEU A 114 -12.26 -14.25 -1.69
C LEU A 114 -11.43 -14.75 -0.51
N SER A 115 -10.85 -15.95 -0.59
CA SER A 115 -9.95 -16.49 0.43
C SER A 115 -8.46 -16.28 0.13
N HIS A 116 -8.10 -15.51 -0.92
CA HIS A 116 -6.72 -15.24 -1.31
C HIS A 116 -5.87 -16.50 -1.56
N THR A 117 -6.43 -17.49 -2.26
CA THR A 117 -5.76 -18.75 -2.58
C THR A 117 -5.63 -19.00 -4.09
N THR A 118 -5.64 -17.95 -4.90
CA THR A 118 -5.59 -18.04 -6.37
C THR A 118 -4.23 -18.41 -6.94
N GLY A 119 -3.15 -18.17 -6.19
CA GLY A 119 -1.78 -18.23 -6.71
C GLY A 119 -1.33 -16.96 -7.45
N PHE A 120 -2.18 -15.94 -7.54
CA PHE A 120 -1.79 -14.64 -8.11
C PHE A 120 -0.96 -13.80 -7.14
N PRO A 121 -0.07 -12.92 -7.64
CA PRO A 121 0.60 -11.92 -6.82
C PRO A 121 -0.42 -10.91 -6.27
N ASN A 122 0.00 -10.05 -5.32
CA ASN A 122 -0.85 -8.94 -4.92
C ASN A 122 -1.11 -8.01 -6.11
N TRP A 123 -0.05 -7.59 -6.77
CA TRP A 123 -0.12 -6.86 -8.03
C TRP A 123 0.91 -7.45 -9.00
N ARG A 124 0.57 -7.52 -10.29
CA ARG A 124 1.55 -7.85 -11.33
C ARG A 124 2.57 -6.73 -11.45
N ALA A 125 3.80 -7.07 -11.74
CA ALA A 125 4.81 -6.07 -12.05
C ALA A 125 4.46 -5.34 -13.36
N ASP A 126 4.76 -4.04 -13.42
CA ASP A 126 4.47 -3.21 -14.59
C ASP A 126 5.06 -3.81 -15.87
N GLY A 127 4.23 -3.89 -16.92
CA GLY A 127 4.60 -4.46 -18.20
C GLY A 127 4.79 -5.98 -18.21
N LYS A 128 4.60 -6.69 -17.10
CA LYS A 128 4.70 -8.15 -17.05
C LYS A 128 3.33 -8.82 -17.16
N PRO A 129 3.23 -9.98 -17.81
CA PRO A 129 2.00 -10.76 -17.84
C PRO A 129 1.67 -11.25 -16.42
N LEU A 130 0.37 -11.36 -16.12
CA LEU A 130 -0.08 -12.01 -14.88
C LEU A 130 0.27 -13.50 -14.93
N GLN A 131 0.78 -14.04 -13.82
CA GLN A 131 1.16 -15.44 -13.66
C GLN A 131 0.52 -16.05 -12.43
N ILE A 132 0.35 -17.37 -12.46
CA ILE A 132 -0.04 -18.18 -11.30
C ILE A 132 1.25 -18.78 -10.71
N TYR A 133 1.61 -18.42 -9.49
CA TYR A 133 2.88 -18.78 -8.87
C TYR A 133 2.84 -20.12 -8.11
N PHE A 134 1.65 -20.56 -7.67
CA PHE A 134 1.44 -21.83 -6.97
C PHE A 134 0.07 -22.42 -7.33
N THR A 135 -0.17 -23.68 -7.00
CA THR A 135 -1.45 -24.35 -7.29
C THR A 135 -2.62 -23.64 -6.58
N PRO A 136 -3.65 -23.16 -7.30
CA PRO A 136 -4.79 -22.50 -6.67
C PRO A 136 -5.45 -23.37 -5.60
N GLY A 137 -5.59 -22.81 -4.40
CA GLY A 137 -6.10 -23.49 -3.21
C GLY A 137 -5.02 -24.04 -2.27
N GLU A 138 -3.75 -24.09 -2.68
CA GLU A 138 -2.65 -24.68 -1.91
C GLU A 138 -2.34 -23.90 -0.62
N ARG A 139 -2.27 -22.58 -0.71
CA ARG A 139 -1.91 -21.71 0.42
C ARG A 139 -2.52 -20.32 0.31
N PHE A 140 -2.53 -19.62 1.42
CA PHE A 140 -2.88 -18.21 1.48
C PHE A 140 -1.74 -17.35 0.88
N SER A 141 -2.09 -16.44 0.00
CA SER A 141 -1.25 -15.32 -0.42
C SER A 141 -2.14 -14.16 -0.86
N TYR A 142 -2.10 -13.07 -0.12
CA TYR A 142 -2.94 -11.91 -0.36
C TYR A 142 -2.79 -11.39 -1.80
N SER A 143 -3.91 -11.21 -2.51
CA SER A 143 -3.91 -10.86 -3.92
C SER A 143 -5.00 -9.84 -4.26
N GLY A 144 -4.59 -8.68 -4.77
CA GLY A 144 -5.46 -7.69 -5.41
C GLY A 144 -5.85 -8.13 -6.83
N GLU A 145 -4.93 -8.78 -7.56
CA GLU A 145 -5.17 -9.29 -8.93
C GLU A 145 -6.34 -10.27 -8.98
N GLY A 146 -6.49 -11.12 -7.95
CA GLY A 146 -7.65 -12.01 -7.85
C GLY A 146 -8.97 -11.23 -7.80
N PHE A 147 -9.03 -10.17 -7.03
CA PHE A 147 -10.21 -9.31 -6.93
C PHE A 147 -10.50 -8.56 -8.24
N VAL A 148 -9.47 -8.12 -8.96
CA VAL A 148 -9.62 -7.52 -10.30
C VAL A 148 -10.18 -8.55 -11.31
N TYR A 149 -9.74 -9.80 -11.23
CA TYR A 149 -10.28 -10.87 -12.06
C TYR A 149 -11.78 -11.12 -11.75
N LEU A 150 -12.12 -11.26 -10.46
CA LEU A 150 -13.51 -11.46 -10.06
C LEU A 150 -14.40 -10.24 -10.38
N GLN A 151 -13.85 -9.01 -10.32
CA GLN A 151 -14.54 -7.81 -10.78
C GLN A 151 -14.99 -7.93 -12.24
N LYS A 152 -14.11 -8.38 -13.14
CA LYS A 152 -14.48 -8.57 -14.56
C LYS A 152 -15.62 -9.58 -14.75
N VAL A 153 -15.62 -10.64 -13.94
CA VAL A 153 -16.71 -11.62 -13.93
C VAL A 153 -18.02 -10.99 -13.46
N VAL A 154 -17.98 -10.21 -12.38
CA VAL A 154 -19.15 -9.50 -11.83
C VAL A 154 -19.70 -8.47 -12.83
N GLU A 155 -18.82 -7.68 -13.46
CA GLU A 155 -19.22 -6.71 -14.49
C GLU A 155 -19.88 -7.41 -15.69
N HIS A 156 -19.31 -8.53 -16.14
CA HIS A 156 -19.88 -9.31 -17.24
C HIS A 156 -21.27 -9.89 -16.89
N LEU A 157 -21.40 -10.54 -15.73
CA LEU A 157 -22.66 -11.18 -15.30
C LEU A 157 -23.76 -10.18 -14.96
N SER A 158 -23.38 -9.00 -14.44
CA SER A 158 -24.34 -7.94 -14.09
C SER A 158 -24.71 -7.05 -15.27
N GLY A 159 -23.88 -7.00 -16.31
CA GLY A 159 -23.99 -6.06 -17.42
C GLY A 159 -23.74 -4.60 -17.00
N MET A 160 -23.12 -4.36 -15.85
CA MET A 160 -22.90 -3.03 -15.28
C MET A 160 -21.43 -2.80 -14.95
N PRO A 161 -20.88 -1.57 -15.12
CA PRO A 161 -19.60 -1.20 -14.51
C PRO A 161 -19.64 -1.40 -12.99
N LEU A 162 -18.49 -1.73 -12.38
CA LEU A 162 -18.41 -2.02 -10.94
C LEU A 162 -19.05 -0.93 -10.07
N GLN A 163 -18.81 0.34 -10.37
CA GLN A 163 -19.37 1.44 -9.58
C GLN A 163 -20.90 1.39 -9.52
N ASP A 164 -21.56 1.17 -10.66
CA ASP A 164 -23.03 1.13 -10.73
C ASP A 164 -23.59 -0.13 -10.06
N PHE A 165 -22.90 -1.26 -10.25
CA PHE A 165 -23.23 -2.51 -9.56
C PHE A 165 -23.15 -2.34 -8.05
N MET A 166 -22.07 -1.77 -7.52
CA MET A 166 -21.87 -1.56 -6.08
C MET A 166 -22.84 -0.52 -5.51
N ARG A 167 -23.10 0.56 -6.24
CA ARG A 167 -24.08 1.56 -5.85
C ARG A 167 -25.47 0.92 -5.65
N LYS A 168 -25.95 0.16 -6.65
CA LYS A 168 -27.26 -0.48 -6.64
C LYS A 168 -27.37 -1.63 -5.62
N THR A 169 -26.29 -2.40 -5.46
CA THR A 169 -26.32 -3.65 -4.67
C THR A 169 -25.97 -3.40 -3.20
N VAL A 170 -25.14 -2.40 -2.90
CA VAL A 170 -24.62 -2.16 -1.55
C VAL A 170 -24.90 -0.73 -1.07
N PHE A 171 -24.46 0.30 -1.79
CA PHE A 171 -24.44 1.65 -1.22
C PHE A 171 -25.85 2.21 -0.98
N GLU A 172 -26.73 2.17 -1.97
CA GLU A 172 -28.12 2.63 -1.82
C GLU A 172 -28.90 1.83 -0.78
N PRO A 173 -28.93 0.47 -0.83
CA PRO A 173 -29.66 -0.34 0.16
C PRO A 173 -29.18 -0.17 1.60
N LEU A 174 -27.87 0.08 1.80
CA LEU A 174 -27.25 0.25 3.11
C LEU A 174 -27.14 1.72 3.52
N LYS A 175 -27.60 2.66 2.68
CA LYS A 175 -27.53 4.11 2.91
C LYS A 175 -26.09 4.62 3.13
N MET A 176 -25.15 4.08 2.36
CA MET A 176 -23.74 4.49 2.31
C MET A 176 -23.59 5.65 1.30
N THR A 177 -24.14 6.80 1.63
CA THR A 177 -24.36 7.91 0.69
C THR A 177 -23.10 8.66 0.29
N SER A 178 -22.02 8.51 1.05
CA SER A 178 -20.71 9.13 0.78
C SER A 178 -19.68 8.15 0.22
N SER A 179 -20.14 6.96 -0.26
CA SER A 179 -19.27 5.88 -0.69
C SER A 179 -19.26 5.70 -2.20
N SER A 180 -18.07 5.58 -2.80
CA SER A 180 -17.90 5.36 -4.24
C SER A 180 -16.54 4.70 -4.54
N TYR A 181 -16.49 3.86 -5.59
CA TYR A 181 -15.25 3.29 -6.13
C TYR A 181 -14.58 4.20 -7.17
N VAL A 182 -15.24 5.27 -7.59
CA VAL A 182 -14.71 6.27 -8.52
C VAL A 182 -14.79 7.65 -7.89
N TRP A 183 -13.97 8.58 -8.40
CA TRP A 183 -14.00 9.96 -7.94
C TRP A 183 -15.39 10.59 -8.12
N GLN A 184 -15.85 11.33 -7.12
CA GLN A 184 -17.08 12.10 -7.14
C GLN A 184 -16.76 13.59 -7.06
N PRO A 185 -17.53 14.49 -7.73
CA PRO A 185 -17.25 15.93 -7.69
C PRO A 185 -17.19 16.53 -6.28
N GLU A 186 -18.06 16.08 -5.38
CA GLU A 186 -18.12 16.51 -3.98
C GLU A 186 -16.89 16.15 -3.15
N TYR A 187 -16.08 15.19 -3.61
CA TYR A 187 -14.83 14.81 -2.95
C TYR A 187 -13.75 15.90 -3.04
N GLU A 188 -13.92 16.90 -3.92
CA GLU A 188 -13.02 18.06 -3.95
C GLU A 188 -12.97 18.81 -2.61
N THR A 189 -14.08 18.84 -1.88
CA THR A 189 -14.19 19.48 -0.57
C THR A 189 -14.19 18.51 0.59
N LEU A 190 -14.71 17.30 0.39
CA LEU A 190 -14.92 16.35 1.48
C LEU A 190 -13.71 15.44 1.74
N LYS A 191 -12.90 15.14 0.71
CA LYS A 191 -11.85 14.13 0.83
C LYS A 191 -10.58 14.66 1.48
N ALA A 192 -10.07 13.91 2.48
CA ALA A 192 -8.77 14.14 3.09
C ALA A 192 -7.62 13.89 2.09
N TYR A 193 -6.57 14.70 2.17
CA TYR A 193 -5.30 14.49 1.47
C TYR A 193 -4.53 13.35 2.12
N ALA A 194 -3.84 12.55 1.32
CA ALA A 194 -2.89 11.58 1.81
C ALA A 194 -1.65 12.29 2.39
N HIS A 195 -0.98 11.70 3.40
CA HIS A 195 0.23 12.24 3.98
C HIS A 195 1.32 11.16 4.07
N ASP A 196 2.52 11.52 3.70
CA ASP A 196 3.68 10.65 3.83
C ASP A 196 4.05 10.39 5.31
N SER A 197 5.07 9.58 5.55
CA SER A 197 5.52 9.24 6.90
C SER A 197 6.15 10.41 7.66
N ALA A 198 6.45 11.52 7.00
CA ALA A 198 6.91 12.77 7.59
C ALA A 198 5.76 13.75 7.89
N GLY A 199 4.52 13.39 7.53
CA GLY A 199 3.35 14.23 7.71
C GLY A 199 3.14 15.29 6.62
N ASN A 200 3.88 15.22 5.51
CA ASN A 200 3.67 16.11 4.36
C ASN A 200 2.49 15.64 3.52
N ALA A 201 1.69 16.59 3.03
CA ALA A 201 0.59 16.27 2.13
C ALA A 201 1.13 15.74 0.79
N ALA A 202 0.68 14.55 0.39
CA ALA A 202 1.11 13.82 -0.81
C ALA A 202 0.04 13.77 -1.92
N GLY A 203 -1.02 14.56 -1.80
CA GLY A 203 -2.08 14.63 -2.79
C GLY A 203 -3.32 13.81 -2.44
N ARG A 204 -4.22 13.70 -3.44
CA ARG A 204 -5.48 12.93 -3.34
C ARG A 204 -5.61 12.00 -4.53
N GLY A 205 -5.68 10.69 -4.28
CA GLY A 205 -6.00 9.74 -5.34
C GLY A 205 -7.39 10.04 -5.94
N LYS A 206 -7.48 10.18 -7.26
CA LYS A 206 -8.72 10.45 -8.00
C LYS A 206 -8.99 9.31 -8.99
N PRO A 207 -9.51 8.16 -8.54
CA PRO A 207 -9.73 7.01 -9.42
C PRO A 207 -10.81 7.34 -10.45
N ALA A 208 -10.42 7.32 -11.73
CA ALA A 208 -11.34 7.46 -12.85
C ALA A 208 -12.08 6.14 -13.16
N ALA A 209 -11.48 5.01 -12.80
CA ALA A 209 -12.04 3.68 -12.96
C ALA A 209 -12.11 2.96 -11.61
N ALA A 210 -13.21 2.22 -11.41
CA ALA A 210 -13.41 1.43 -10.19
C ALA A 210 -12.47 0.22 -10.16
N ASN A 211 -11.91 -0.06 -8.97
CA ASN A 211 -11.09 -1.23 -8.68
C ASN A 211 -11.60 -1.88 -7.40
N ALA A 212 -12.15 -3.09 -7.50
CA ALA A 212 -12.73 -3.85 -6.38
C ALA A 212 -11.73 -4.10 -5.24
N ALA A 213 -10.43 -4.07 -5.53
CA ALA A 213 -9.39 -4.36 -4.56
C ALA A 213 -8.94 -3.13 -3.74
N SER A 214 -9.14 -1.87 -4.22
CA SER A 214 -8.41 -0.75 -3.63
C SER A 214 -9.03 0.64 -3.73
N SER A 215 -10.03 0.89 -4.59
CA SER A 215 -10.42 2.25 -4.93
C SER A 215 -11.64 2.81 -4.19
N LEU A 216 -12.18 2.10 -3.20
CA LEU A 216 -13.31 2.60 -2.40
C LEU A 216 -12.90 3.86 -1.63
N HIS A 217 -13.72 4.91 -1.77
CA HIS A 217 -13.74 6.11 -0.97
C HIS A 217 -15.00 6.10 -0.12
N THR A 218 -14.89 6.43 1.16
CA THR A 218 -16.01 6.34 2.11
C THR A 218 -15.75 7.17 3.38
N THR A 219 -16.75 7.27 4.24
CA THR A 219 -16.62 7.81 5.60
C THR A 219 -16.60 6.66 6.63
N ALA A 220 -16.11 6.93 7.85
CA ALA A 220 -16.17 5.94 8.93
C ALA A 220 -17.62 5.55 9.26
N LEU A 221 -18.57 6.49 9.14
CA LEU A 221 -20.00 6.22 9.35
C LEU A 221 -20.57 5.27 8.30
N ASP A 222 -20.29 5.50 7.03
CA ASP A 222 -20.80 4.62 5.96
C ASP A 222 -20.23 3.20 6.08
N TYR A 223 -18.93 3.08 6.40
CA TYR A 223 -18.34 1.76 6.63
C TYR A 223 -18.90 1.07 7.89
N ALA A 224 -19.23 1.84 8.93
CA ALA A 224 -19.91 1.31 10.10
C ALA A 224 -21.34 0.82 9.80
N LYS A 225 -22.10 1.52 8.92
CA LYS A 225 -23.41 1.02 8.41
C LYS A 225 -23.26 -0.30 7.63
N PHE A 226 -22.15 -0.48 6.91
CA PHE A 226 -21.85 -1.76 6.26
C PHE A 226 -21.65 -2.88 7.29
N LEU A 227 -20.92 -2.64 8.39
CA LEU A 227 -20.81 -3.63 9.48
C LEU A 227 -22.15 -3.89 10.17
N GLU A 228 -22.96 -2.84 10.44
CA GLU A 228 -24.32 -3.02 10.97
C GLU A 228 -25.16 -3.93 10.07
N ALA A 229 -25.03 -3.80 8.74
CA ALA A 229 -25.76 -4.64 7.80
C ALA A 229 -25.33 -6.12 7.89
N ILE A 230 -24.06 -6.39 8.10
CA ILE A 230 -23.54 -7.75 8.36
C ILE A 230 -24.15 -8.29 9.66
N PHE A 231 -24.07 -7.55 10.75
CA PHE A 231 -24.60 -7.95 12.05
C PHE A 231 -26.12 -8.19 12.04
N LYS A 232 -26.87 -7.31 11.40
CA LYS A 232 -28.33 -7.39 11.27
C LYS A 232 -28.80 -8.33 10.16
N ARG A 233 -27.87 -8.97 9.41
CA ARG A 233 -28.20 -9.81 8.23
C ARG A 233 -29.03 -9.05 7.18
N LYS A 234 -28.81 -7.75 7.08
CA LYS A 234 -29.58 -6.91 6.17
C LYS A 234 -29.15 -7.14 4.72
N GLY A 235 -30.03 -7.71 3.91
CA GLY A 235 -29.78 -7.98 2.50
C GLY A 235 -28.80 -9.13 2.22
N ILE A 236 -28.46 -9.94 3.22
CA ILE A 236 -27.64 -11.15 3.13
C ILE A 236 -28.17 -12.17 4.14
N LYS A 237 -28.17 -13.46 3.78
CA LYS A 237 -28.70 -14.52 4.64
C LYS A 237 -27.75 -14.89 5.76
N GLU A 238 -28.30 -15.38 6.88
CA GLU A 238 -27.51 -15.90 8.01
C GLU A 238 -26.51 -16.98 7.59
N ALA A 239 -26.94 -17.92 6.73
CA ALA A 239 -26.09 -18.99 6.23
C ALA A 239 -24.90 -18.45 5.42
N THR A 240 -25.11 -17.38 4.66
CA THR A 240 -24.07 -16.74 3.84
C THR A 240 -23.07 -15.98 4.72
N VAL A 241 -23.53 -15.30 5.77
CA VAL A 241 -22.64 -14.66 6.74
C VAL A 241 -21.80 -15.70 7.50
N LYS A 242 -22.41 -16.83 7.90
CA LYS A 242 -21.67 -17.94 8.51
C LYS A 242 -20.60 -18.51 7.58
N GLU A 243 -20.92 -18.68 6.29
CA GLU A 243 -19.95 -19.12 5.29
C GLU A 243 -18.87 -18.07 5.04
N MET A 244 -19.23 -16.78 5.01
CA MET A 244 -18.31 -15.66 4.84
C MET A 244 -17.26 -15.60 5.97
N LEU A 245 -17.67 -15.86 7.20
CA LEU A 245 -16.83 -15.79 8.40
C LEU A 245 -16.27 -17.16 8.83
N ARG A 246 -16.49 -18.22 8.05
CA ARG A 246 -15.89 -19.53 8.28
C ARG A 246 -14.45 -19.55 7.78
N PRO A 247 -13.47 -20.04 8.56
CA PRO A 247 -12.11 -20.18 8.08
C PRO A 247 -12.00 -21.07 6.84
N ALA A 248 -11.60 -20.51 5.72
CA ALA A 248 -11.37 -21.21 4.45
C ALA A 248 -9.90 -21.67 4.33
N ILE A 249 -8.95 -20.88 4.87
CA ILE A 249 -7.52 -21.16 4.82
C ILE A 249 -6.80 -20.53 6.03
N LYS A 250 -5.76 -21.16 6.55
CA LYS A 250 -4.86 -20.56 7.52
C LYS A 250 -3.84 -19.66 6.82
N ALA A 251 -3.56 -18.50 7.39
CA ALA A 251 -2.51 -17.60 6.89
C ALA A 251 -1.11 -18.12 7.29
N SER A 252 -0.07 -17.73 6.54
CA SER A 252 1.32 -17.93 6.95
C SER A 252 1.64 -17.07 8.19
N GLU A 253 2.51 -17.56 9.08
CA GLU A 253 3.01 -16.73 10.18
C GLU A 253 4.04 -15.69 9.72
N SER A 254 4.67 -15.89 8.55
CA SER A 254 5.80 -15.09 8.08
C SER A 254 5.41 -13.94 7.16
N CYS A 255 4.31 -14.06 6.39
CA CYS A 255 3.97 -13.10 5.35
C CYS A 255 2.48 -13.06 5.02
N ALA A 256 1.97 -11.88 4.70
CA ALA A 256 0.65 -11.68 4.10
C ALA A 256 0.66 -11.96 2.59
N VAL A 257 1.73 -11.59 1.89
CA VAL A 257 1.93 -11.78 0.45
C VAL A 257 3.02 -12.82 0.24
N CYS A 258 2.63 -14.08 0.04
CA CYS A 258 3.50 -15.26 -0.02
C CYS A 258 3.40 -15.96 -1.38
N PHE A 259 3.30 -15.22 -2.48
CA PHE A 259 3.16 -15.83 -3.81
C PHE A 259 4.46 -16.53 -4.27
N GLU A 260 5.63 -16.01 -3.94
CA GLU A 260 6.91 -16.67 -4.17
C GLU A 260 7.21 -17.73 -3.10
N SER A 261 7.74 -18.86 -3.52
CA SER A 261 8.05 -19.98 -2.61
C SER A 261 9.07 -19.60 -1.54
N ALA A 262 10.03 -18.74 -1.85
CA ALA A 262 11.05 -18.27 -0.91
C ALA A 262 10.47 -17.44 0.25
N ALA A 263 9.32 -16.76 0.04
CA ALA A 263 8.65 -15.97 1.08
C ALA A 263 7.80 -16.83 2.02
N PHE A 264 7.43 -18.04 1.60
CA PHE A 264 6.60 -18.95 2.38
C PHE A 264 7.44 -19.91 3.23
N SER A 265 7.48 -19.70 4.54
CA SER A 265 8.25 -20.52 5.48
C SER A 265 7.66 -21.91 5.76
N GLY A 266 6.46 -22.21 5.25
CA GLY A 266 5.70 -23.42 5.57
C GLY A 266 4.98 -23.39 6.92
N LYS A 267 5.28 -22.42 7.79
CA LYS A 267 4.64 -22.28 9.09
C LYS A 267 3.34 -21.47 8.97
N LEU A 268 2.29 -22.00 9.57
CA LEU A 268 0.97 -21.38 9.60
C LEU A 268 0.74 -20.65 10.92
N SER A 269 0.07 -19.50 10.85
CA SER A 269 -0.32 -18.76 12.05
C SER A 269 -1.26 -19.60 12.92
N PRO A 270 -1.05 -19.65 14.22
CA PRO A 270 -1.98 -20.31 15.13
C PRO A 270 -3.33 -19.59 15.25
N SER A 271 -3.34 -18.27 15.09
CA SER A 271 -4.50 -17.40 15.37
C SER A 271 -5.11 -16.75 14.13
N ILE A 272 -4.38 -16.64 13.01
CA ILE A 272 -4.85 -15.94 11.81
C ILE A 272 -5.23 -16.92 10.71
N SER A 273 -6.45 -16.77 10.22
CA SER A 273 -7.00 -17.47 9.06
C SER A 273 -7.73 -16.47 8.15
N TRP A 274 -8.25 -16.96 7.03
CA TRP A 274 -9.01 -16.13 6.10
C TRP A 274 -10.34 -16.81 5.73
N GLY A 275 -11.42 -16.02 5.76
CA GLY A 275 -12.73 -16.39 5.27
C GLY A 275 -12.96 -15.87 3.84
N LEU A 276 -14.21 -15.50 3.52
CA LEU A 276 -14.54 -14.95 2.21
C LEU A 276 -14.54 -13.41 2.25
N GLY A 277 -13.39 -12.82 1.92
CA GLY A 277 -13.17 -11.39 1.91
C GLY A 277 -12.76 -10.78 3.26
N TRP A 278 -12.57 -11.59 4.30
CA TRP A 278 -12.21 -11.16 5.64
C TRP A 278 -11.05 -11.97 6.22
N GLY A 279 -10.11 -11.28 6.85
CA GLY A 279 -9.20 -11.89 7.81
C GLY A 279 -9.99 -12.32 9.06
N LEU A 280 -9.63 -13.46 9.62
CA LEU A 280 -10.22 -14.02 10.82
C LEU A 280 -9.15 -14.20 11.87
N GLU A 281 -9.48 -13.82 13.10
CA GLU A 281 -8.57 -13.93 14.24
C GLU A 281 -9.26 -14.71 15.36
N HIS A 282 -8.57 -15.72 15.86
CA HIS A 282 -8.98 -16.48 17.03
C HIS A 282 -8.09 -16.10 18.22
N THR A 283 -8.70 -15.63 19.32
CA THR A 283 -8.02 -15.27 20.57
C THR A 283 -8.72 -15.93 21.77
N PRO A 284 -8.07 -15.99 22.93
CA PRO A 284 -8.74 -16.43 24.17
C PRO A 284 -9.97 -15.59 24.56
N GLN A 285 -10.08 -14.34 24.05
CA GLN A 285 -11.18 -13.43 24.34
C GLN A 285 -12.35 -13.59 23.36
N GLY A 286 -12.13 -14.16 22.18
CA GLY A 286 -13.16 -14.35 21.16
C GLY A 286 -12.63 -14.51 19.74
N ASP A 287 -13.59 -14.64 18.83
CA ASP A 287 -13.37 -14.74 17.38
C ASP A 287 -13.71 -13.41 16.74
N TYR A 288 -12.78 -12.86 15.98
CA TYR A 288 -12.93 -11.57 15.33
C TYR A 288 -12.75 -11.72 13.83
N PHE A 289 -13.48 -10.90 13.06
CA PHE A 289 -13.21 -10.70 11.65
C PHE A 289 -12.67 -9.27 11.44
N TRP A 290 -11.71 -9.15 10.56
CA TRP A 290 -10.97 -7.91 10.39
C TRP A 290 -10.47 -7.75 8.97
N HIS A 291 -10.10 -6.52 8.62
CA HIS A 291 -9.36 -6.23 7.41
C HIS A 291 -8.59 -4.93 7.58
N TRP A 292 -7.53 -4.75 6.77
CA TRP A 292 -6.79 -3.50 6.73
C TRP A 292 -6.82 -2.88 5.33
N GLY A 293 -6.54 -1.57 5.24
CA GLY A 293 -6.32 -0.82 4.02
C GLY A 293 -4.96 -0.15 4.03
N ASP A 294 -4.23 -0.29 2.94
CA ASP A 294 -2.92 0.34 2.75
C ASP A 294 -2.73 0.69 1.27
N ASN A 295 -2.78 1.99 0.95
CA ASN A 295 -2.39 2.57 -0.34
C ASN A 295 -1.20 3.53 -0.14
N GLY A 296 -0.19 3.11 0.65
CA GLY A 296 1.00 3.89 0.95
C GLY A 296 0.73 4.99 1.97
N ASN A 297 0.29 6.15 1.52
CA ASN A 297 0.11 7.36 2.33
C ASN A 297 -1.29 7.47 2.99
N VAL A 298 -2.09 6.43 2.91
CA VAL A 298 -3.37 6.28 3.62
C VAL A 298 -3.47 4.91 4.25
N LYS A 299 -4.08 4.82 5.43
CA LYS A 299 -4.25 3.57 6.17
C LYS A 299 -5.68 3.47 6.69
N ALA A 300 -6.17 2.25 6.73
CA ALA A 300 -7.47 1.95 7.32
C ALA A 300 -7.43 0.61 8.07
N TYR A 301 -8.28 0.46 9.06
CA TYR A 301 -8.44 -0.79 9.80
C TYR A 301 -9.87 -0.97 10.26
N VAL A 302 -10.33 -2.20 10.20
CA VAL A 302 -11.61 -2.61 10.76
C VAL A 302 -11.43 -3.92 11.51
N VAL A 303 -12.05 -4.02 12.66
CA VAL A 303 -12.17 -5.26 13.42
C VAL A 303 -13.57 -5.33 14.03
N ALA A 304 -14.15 -6.52 14.02
CA ALA A 304 -15.51 -6.74 14.47
C ALA A 304 -15.69 -8.14 15.05
N ASP A 305 -16.65 -8.26 15.97
CA ASP A 305 -17.09 -9.50 16.62
C ASP A 305 -18.57 -9.70 16.31
N ASP A 306 -18.87 -10.77 15.56
CA ASP A 306 -20.25 -11.10 15.16
C ASP A 306 -21.11 -11.55 16.34
N LYS A 307 -20.50 -12.19 17.33
CA LYS A 307 -21.21 -12.68 18.54
C LYS A 307 -21.73 -11.54 19.40
N THR A 308 -20.91 -10.52 19.63
CA THR A 308 -21.28 -9.33 20.40
C THR A 308 -21.84 -8.21 19.53
N GLN A 309 -21.86 -8.40 18.21
CA GLN A 309 -22.29 -7.41 17.20
C GLN A 309 -21.61 -6.06 17.43
N SER A 310 -20.31 -6.11 17.69
CA SER A 310 -19.49 -4.96 18.02
C SER A 310 -18.36 -4.79 17.01
N GLY A 311 -17.98 -3.53 16.73
CA GLY A 311 -16.92 -3.24 15.78
C GLY A 311 -16.26 -1.90 15.99
N VAL A 312 -15.07 -1.76 15.40
CA VAL A 312 -14.33 -0.50 15.32
C VAL A 312 -13.86 -0.30 13.88
N VAL A 313 -14.12 0.88 13.35
CA VAL A 313 -13.67 1.34 12.05
C VAL A 313 -12.68 2.47 12.24
N ILE A 314 -11.53 2.42 11.61
CA ILE A 314 -10.48 3.43 11.67
C ILE A 314 -10.08 3.81 10.26
N PHE A 315 -10.16 5.09 9.90
CA PHE A 315 -9.59 5.65 8.69
C PHE A 315 -8.54 6.71 9.05
N SER A 316 -7.42 6.66 8.38
CA SER A 316 -6.33 7.63 8.53
C SER A 316 -5.81 8.08 7.18
N ASN A 317 -5.56 9.37 7.06
CA ASN A 317 -4.93 9.98 5.89
C ASN A 317 -3.39 10.01 5.98
N SER A 318 -2.78 9.04 6.65
CA SER A 318 -1.34 9.01 6.94
C SER A 318 -0.72 7.65 6.66
N ALA A 319 0.52 7.64 6.14
CA ALA A 319 1.37 6.46 6.08
C ALA A 319 1.58 5.81 7.47
N ASN A 320 1.50 6.60 8.53
CA ASN A 320 1.67 6.16 9.93
C ASN A 320 0.38 5.67 10.60
N GLY A 321 -0.77 5.71 9.92
CA GLY A 321 -2.09 5.52 10.54
C GLY A 321 -2.27 4.23 11.35
N LEU A 322 -1.67 3.12 10.90
CA LEU A 322 -1.78 1.84 11.63
C LEU A 322 -0.87 1.74 12.85
N SER A 323 0.08 2.66 13.04
CA SER A 323 0.95 2.65 14.23
C SER A 323 0.19 2.85 15.55
N ILE A 324 -0.95 3.55 15.50
CA ILE A 324 -1.79 3.86 16.67
C ILE A 324 -3.04 2.98 16.76
N ALA A 325 -3.32 2.17 15.74
CA ALA A 325 -4.55 1.38 15.64
C ALA A 325 -4.71 0.38 16.80
N ARG A 326 -3.60 -0.25 17.25
CA ARG A 326 -3.60 -1.19 18.37
C ARG A 326 -4.19 -0.59 19.64
N GLU A 327 -3.73 0.60 20.03
CA GLU A 327 -4.18 1.26 21.24
C GLU A 327 -5.67 1.65 21.15
N ILE A 328 -6.10 2.15 19.97
CA ILE A 328 -7.50 2.49 19.72
C ILE A 328 -8.38 1.25 19.83
N VAL A 329 -8.00 0.15 19.18
CA VAL A 329 -8.76 -1.11 19.18
C VAL A 329 -8.81 -1.72 20.57
N SER A 330 -7.67 -1.77 21.30
CA SER A 330 -7.59 -2.29 22.65
C SER A 330 -8.53 -1.52 23.61
N ARG A 331 -8.56 -0.19 23.54
CA ARG A 331 -9.47 0.64 24.34
C ARG A 331 -10.94 0.45 23.96
N ALA A 332 -11.20 0.25 22.68
CA ALA A 332 -12.56 0.04 22.19
C ALA A 332 -13.12 -1.34 22.57
N PHE A 333 -12.33 -2.42 22.46
CA PHE A 333 -12.79 -3.79 22.75
C PHE A 333 -12.41 -4.31 24.13
N GLY A 334 -11.38 -3.74 24.77
CA GLY A 334 -10.81 -4.27 26.02
C GLY A 334 -10.04 -5.58 25.84
N ALA A 335 -9.56 -5.84 24.64
CA ALA A 335 -8.84 -7.05 24.26
C ALA A 335 -7.60 -6.73 23.40
N SER A 336 -6.61 -7.60 23.44
CA SER A 336 -5.46 -7.50 22.55
C SER A 336 -5.75 -8.28 21.25
N HIS A 337 -5.31 -7.71 20.12
CA HIS A 337 -5.53 -8.27 18.79
C HIS A 337 -4.18 -8.60 18.13
N THR A 338 -3.98 -9.88 17.79
CA THR A 338 -2.74 -10.38 17.17
C THR A 338 -2.67 -10.08 15.67
N ALA A 339 -3.80 -9.75 15.04
CA ALA A 339 -3.85 -9.37 13.62
C ALA A 339 -2.96 -8.15 13.31
N LEU A 340 -2.92 -7.14 14.20
CA LEU A 340 -2.04 -5.99 14.05
C LEU A 340 -0.55 -6.35 14.22
N ASP A 341 -0.22 -7.37 15.03
CA ASP A 341 1.14 -7.92 15.12
C ASP A 341 1.52 -8.66 13.85
N TRP A 342 0.60 -9.47 13.33
CA TRP A 342 0.79 -10.20 12.08
C TRP A 342 1.02 -9.29 10.88
N LEU A 343 0.37 -8.11 10.85
CA LEU A 343 0.55 -7.08 9.82
C LEU A 343 1.92 -6.37 9.90
N ARG A 344 2.62 -6.44 11.05
CA ARG A 344 3.99 -5.92 11.27
C ARG A 344 4.15 -4.42 11.03
N TYR A 345 3.11 -3.63 11.21
CA TYR A 345 3.25 -2.17 11.24
C TYR A 345 3.93 -1.73 12.54
N GLU A 346 4.96 -0.90 12.40
CA GLU A 346 5.75 -0.44 13.55
C GLU A 346 4.89 0.39 14.51
N PRO A 347 4.71 -0.01 15.78
CA PRO A 347 3.89 0.73 16.75
C PRO A 347 4.47 2.13 17.05
N TYR A 348 3.60 3.08 17.39
CA TYR A 348 3.99 4.47 17.68
C TYR A 348 4.96 4.61 18.86
N ASP A 349 4.96 3.68 19.80
CA ASP A 349 5.76 3.64 21.02
C ASP A 349 6.94 2.66 20.95
N SER A 350 7.23 2.13 19.76
CA SER A 350 8.29 1.14 19.59
C SER A 350 9.70 1.71 19.82
N PRO A 351 10.69 0.86 20.13
CA PRO A 351 12.09 1.25 20.18
C PRO A 351 12.61 1.87 18.87
N ALA A 352 12.16 1.37 17.71
CA ALA A 352 12.55 1.90 16.41
C ALA A 352 12.03 3.34 16.21
N ARG A 353 10.79 3.64 16.60
CA ARG A 353 10.27 5.01 16.54
C ARG A 353 10.95 5.93 17.54
N THR A 354 11.33 5.41 18.70
CA THR A 354 12.13 6.19 19.66
C THR A 354 13.48 6.53 19.06
N LEU A 355 14.17 5.55 18.46
CA LEU A 355 15.43 5.81 17.75
C LEU A 355 15.25 6.86 16.64
N LEU A 356 14.20 6.74 15.82
CA LEU A 356 13.91 7.72 14.76
C LEU A 356 13.78 9.14 15.32
N ARG A 357 13.01 9.33 16.39
CA ARG A 357 12.85 10.64 17.03
C ARG A 357 14.17 11.21 17.54
N ASP A 358 14.98 10.37 18.19
CA ASP A 358 16.29 10.78 18.71
C ASP A 358 17.24 11.21 17.57
N VAL A 359 17.26 10.44 16.48
CA VAL A 359 18.10 10.75 15.31
C VAL A 359 17.58 12.01 14.58
N LEU A 360 16.27 12.20 14.47
CA LEU A 360 15.70 13.42 13.88
C LEU A 360 16.06 14.68 14.71
N ALA A 361 16.16 14.55 16.04
CA ALA A 361 16.53 15.64 16.93
C ALA A 361 18.04 15.88 17.01
N GLY A 362 18.87 14.82 17.06
CA GLY A 362 20.30 14.89 17.33
C GLY A 362 21.23 14.62 16.14
N GLY A 363 20.69 14.27 14.97
CA GLY A 363 21.45 14.00 13.75
C GLY A 363 22.37 12.77 13.85
N GLU A 364 23.47 12.78 13.09
CA GLU A 364 24.46 11.69 13.08
C GLU A 364 25.03 11.40 14.47
N LYS A 365 25.20 12.42 15.32
CA LYS A 365 25.65 12.23 16.69
C LYS A 365 24.72 11.32 17.50
N ALA A 366 23.42 11.44 17.33
CA ALA A 366 22.45 10.56 17.98
C ALA A 366 22.55 9.12 17.46
N VAL A 367 22.93 8.90 16.20
CA VAL A 367 23.19 7.55 15.66
C VAL A 367 24.34 6.91 16.44
N ASP A 368 25.46 7.63 16.61
CA ASP A 368 26.64 7.15 17.34
C ASP A 368 26.35 6.91 18.84
N GLU A 369 25.56 7.78 19.46
CA GLU A 369 25.16 7.68 20.86
C GLU A 369 24.23 6.47 21.12
N ARG A 370 23.33 6.16 20.17
CA ARG A 370 22.38 5.06 20.28
C ARG A 370 22.94 3.71 19.89
N PHE A 371 24.08 3.67 19.20
CA PHE A 371 24.76 2.42 18.81
C PHE A 371 26.21 2.42 19.27
N LYS A 372 26.44 1.96 20.51
CA LYS A 372 27.80 1.72 21.02
C LYS A 372 28.30 0.37 20.58
N ASP A 373 29.48 0.33 19.97
CA ASP A 373 30.08 -0.90 19.39
C ASP A 373 29.11 -1.65 18.47
N GLY A 374 28.23 -0.91 17.78
CA GLY A 374 27.20 -1.44 16.88
C GLY A 374 25.98 -2.03 17.56
N LYS A 375 25.94 -2.02 18.88
CA LYS A 375 24.77 -2.51 19.64
C LYS A 375 23.87 -1.37 20.05
N PHE A 376 22.58 -1.54 19.81
CA PHE A 376 21.57 -0.57 20.24
C PHE A 376 21.52 -0.46 21.76
N THR A 377 21.60 0.77 22.28
CA THR A 377 21.63 1.06 23.73
C THR A 377 20.24 1.20 24.37
N GLY A 378 19.15 1.00 23.60
CA GLY A 378 17.79 1.01 24.12
C GLY A 378 17.42 -0.23 24.93
N ALA A 379 16.25 -0.18 25.59
CA ALA A 379 15.78 -1.23 26.50
C ALA A 379 15.55 -2.60 25.85
N LYS A 380 15.32 -2.62 24.52
CA LYS A 380 15.17 -3.86 23.74
C LYS A 380 16.03 -3.76 22.48
N PRO A 381 16.72 -4.87 22.07
CA PRO A 381 17.46 -4.89 20.84
C PRO A 381 16.50 -4.65 19.64
N LEU A 382 17.04 -4.03 18.60
CA LEU A 382 16.33 -3.86 17.32
C LEU A 382 16.75 -5.00 16.38
N ASP A 383 15.79 -5.57 15.67
CA ASP A 383 16.05 -6.51 14.59
C ASP A 383 16.42 -5.80 13.28
N GLU A 384 16.80 -6.58 12.26
CA GLU A 384 17.15 -6.07 10.93
C GLU A 384 16.04 -5.20 10.33
N ALA A 385 14.80 -5.65 10.40
CA ALA A 385 13.66 -4.99 9.79
C ALA A 385 13.37 -3.63 10.47
N GLN A 386 13.50 -3.55 11.78
CA GLN A 386 13.31 -2.34 12.56
C GLN A 386 14.39 -1.29 12.28
N ILE A 387 15.67 -1.71 12.22
CA ILE A 387 16.77 -0.80 11.84
C ILE A 387 16.58 -0.34 10.39
N ASN A 388 16.21 -1.25 9.50
CA ASN A 388 15.93 -0.95 8.10
C ASN A 388 14.79 0.06 7.96
N TRP A 389 13.72 -0.11 8.73
CA TRP A 389 12.59 0.83 8.77
C TRP A 389 13.04 2.24 9.17
N VAL A 390 13.86 2.40 10.23
CA VAL A 390 14.39 3.71 10.63
C VAL A 390 15.20 4.36 9.50
N GLY A 391 16.06 3.58 8.84
CA GLY A 391 16.85 4.06 7.70
C GLY A 391 15.96 4.61 6.57
N TYR A 392 14.90 3.90 6.21
CA TYR A 392 13.95 4.37 5.19
C TYR A 392 13.12 5.58 5.63
N GLN A 393 12.78 5.70 6.92
CA GLN A 393 12.12 6.89 7.44
C GLN A 393 12.99 8.14 7.30
N LEU A 394 14.29 8.01 7.53
CA LEU A 394 15.27 9.08 7.35
C LEU A 394 15.50 9.39 5.87
N LEU A 395 15.59 8.36 5.04
CA LEU A 395 15.78 8.47 3.60
C LEU A 395 14.62 9.25 2.94
N GLY A 396 13.37 8.89 3.27
CA GLY A 396 12.19 9.61 2.79
C GLY A 396 12.12 11.08 3.23
N ARG A 397 12.79 11.42 4.34
CA ARG A 397 12.95 12.81 4.82
C ARG A 397 14.21 13.50 4.25
N LYS A 398 14.91 12.86 3.30
CA LYS A 398 16.16 13.32 2.68
C LYS A 398 17.30 13.55 3.70
N ARG A 399 17.24 12.86 4.85
CA ARG A 399 18.27 12.86 5.88
C ARG A 399 19.34 11.81 5.52
N TYR A 400 20.02 12.03 4.38
CA TYR A 400 20.94 11.05 3.78
C TYR A 400 22.10 10.63 4.68
N PRO A 401 22.82 11.53 5.38
CA PRO A 401 23.92 11.14 6.25
C PRO A 401 23.47 10.20 7.37
N GLU A 402 22.36 10.53 8.05
CA GLU A 402 21.82 9.73 9.13
C GLU A 402 21.25 8.39 8.62
N ALA A 403 20.57 8.40 7.47
CA ALA A 403 20.07 7.17 6.84
C ALA A 403 21.22 6.22 6.51
N ILE A 404 22.30 6.71 5.90
CA ILE A 404 23.51 5.94 5.61
C ILE A 404 24.13 5.39 6.90
N GLY A 405 24.21 6.20 7.96
CA GLY A 405 24.70 5.78 9.27
C GLY A 405 23.91 4.59 9.82
N ILE A 406 22.58 4.67 9.83
CA ILE A 406 21.67 3.60 10.27
C ILE A 406 21.82 2.34 9.40
N PHE A 407 21.83 2.47 8.08
CA PHE A 407 21.98 1.31 7.18
C PHE A 407 23.37 0.66 7.28
N ARG A 408 24.45 1.42 7.52
CA ARG A 408 25.78 0.85 7.82
C ARG A 408 25.76 0.01 9.08
N ILE A 409 25.07 0.46 10.12
CA ILE A 409 24.90 -0.31 11.36
C ILE A 409 24.13 -1.59 11.08
N ASN A 410 23.07 -1.51 10.26
CA ASN A 410 22.28 -2.67 9.87
C ASN A 410 23.16 -3.70 9.13
N ALA A 411 23.93 -3.27 8.14
CA ALA A 411 24.85 -4.13 7.39
C ALA A 411 25.94 -4.76 8.28
N ARG A 412 26.44 -4.04 9.30
CA ARG A 412 27.40 -4.58 10.26
C ARG A 412 26.77 -5.65 11.17
N ASN A 413 25.53 -5.45 11.61
CA ASN A 413 24.85 -6.36 12.53
C ASN A 413 24.30 -7.60 11.83
N PHE A 414 23.96 -7.50 10.54
CA PHE A 414 23.35 -8.58 9.74
C PHE A 414 24.11 -8.80 8.42
N PRO A 415 25.44 -9.11 8.47
CA PRO A 415 26.30 -9.12 7.28
C PRO A 415 25.98 -10.24 6.27
N ALA A 416 25.18 -11.22 6.65
CA ALA A 416 24.72 -12.30 5.76
C ALA A 416 23.41 -11.97 5.03
N SER A 417 22.74 -10.87 5.38
CA SER A 417 21.49 -10.45 4.73
C SER A 417 21.77 -9.64 3.46
N PRO A 418 21.28 -10.06 2.27
CA PRO A 418 21.40 -9.27 1.06
C PRO A 418 20.61 -7.95 1.14
N ASN A 419 19.51 -7.92 1.90
CA ASN A 419 18.62 -6.78 2.04
C ASN A 419 19.32 -5.55 2.65
N VAL A 420 20.21 -5.73 3.61
CA VAL A 420 20.90 -4.61 4.26
C VAL A 420 21.85 -3.88 3.32
N TYR A 421 22.44 -4.60 2.36
CA TYR A 421 23.30 -4.01 1.34
C TYR A 421 22.49 -3.38 0.20
N ASP A 422 21.35 -3.95 -0.16
CA ASP A 422 20.42 -3.34 -1.13
C ASP A 422 19.93 -1.98 -0.59
N SER A 423 19.48 -1.92 0.67
CA SER A 423 19.02 -0.68 1.32
C SER A 423 20.14 0.36 1.48
N LEU A 424 21.35 -0.08 1.83
CA LEU A 424 22.51 0.81 1.94
C LEU A 424 22.94 1.35 0.56
N GLY A 425 22.88 0.49 -0.48
CA GLY A 425 23.10 0.88 -1.87
C GLY A 425 22.11 1.95 -2.32
N GLU A 426 20.83 1.80 -1.98
CA GLU A 426 19.80 2.79 -2.29
C GLU A 426 20.05 4.13 -1.57
N ALA A 427 20.45 4.10 -0.30
CA ALA A 427 20.75 5.32 0.43
C ALA A 427 21.93 6.08 -0.18
N TYR A 428 23.00 5.38 -0.58
CA TYR A 428 24.12 5.99 -1.28
C TYR A 428 23.71 6.54 -2.65
N LEU A 429 22.87 5.81 -3.39
CA LEU A 429 22.36 6.25 -4.68
C LEU A 429 21.59 7.56 -4.56
N GLN A 430 20.66 7.65 -3.60
CA GLN A 430 19.87 8.85 -3.37
C GLN A 430 20.73 10.02 -2.82
N ALA A 431 21.80 9.73 -2.11
CA ALA A 431 22.80 10.72 -1.67
C ALA A 431 23.75 11.16 -2.80
N GLY A 432 23.68 10.55 -4.00
CA GLY A 432 24.53 10.87 -5.14
C GLY A 432 25.91 10.19 -5.13
N ASN A 433 26.17 9.25 -4.21
CA ASN A 433 27.42 8.49 -4.15
C ASN A 433 27.29 7.18 -4.95
N MET A 434 27.53 7.26 -6.27
CA MET A 434 27.36 6.16 -7.21
C MET A 434 28.35 5.00 -6.98
N ASP A 435 29.59 5.31 -6.56
CA ASP A 435 30.62 4.30 -6.30
C ASP A 435 30.24 3.44 -5.10
N ALA A 436 29.86 4.08 -3.98
CA ALA A 436 29.42 3.37 -2.79
C ALA A 436 28.10 2.60 -3.05
N ALA A 437 27.19 3.16 -3.83
CA ALA A 437 25.96 2.45 -4.26
C ALA A 437 26.31 1.18 -5.04
N SER A 438 27.21 1.28 -6.04
CA SER A 438 27.64 0.14 -6.86
C SER A 438 28.26 -0.98 -6.03
N ILE A 439 29.14 -0.65 -5.06
CA ILE A 439 29.77 -1.63 -4.16
C ILE A 439 28.71 -2.38 -3.35
N ASN A 440 27.72 -1.67 -2.80
CA ASN A 440 26.69 -2.29 -1.96
C ASN A 440 25.70 -3.12 -2.79
N TYR A 441 25.26 -2.67 -3.96
CA TYR A 441 24.43 -3.49 -4.85
C TYR A 441 25.18 -4.73 -5.34
N GLN A 442 26.49 -4.62 -5.63
CA GLN A 442 27.33 -5.80 -5.95
C GLN A 442 27.28 -6.82 -4.81
N LYS A 443 27.45 -6.37 -3.56
CA LYS A 443 27.38 -7.24 -2.37
C LYS A 443 26.00 -7.87 -2.19
N ALA A 444 24.92 -7.12 -2.43
CA ALA A 444 23.56 -7.64 -2.38
C ALA A 444 23.33 -8.77 -3.40
N VAL A 445 23.83 -8.59 -4.65
CA VAL A 445 23.74 -9.61 -5.72
C VAL A 445 24.60 -10.84 -5.41
N GLU A 446 25.79 -10.66 -4.85
CA GLU A 446 26.65 -11.78 -4.43
C GLU A 446 25.97 -12.67 -3.37
N LEU A 447 25.29 -12.06 -2.41
CA LEU A 447 24.56 -12.76 -1.36
C LEU A 447 23.23 -13.36 -1.84
N ASN A 448 22.58 -12.73 -2.82
CA ASN A 448 21.35 -13.22 -3.46
C ASN A 448 21.34 -12.94 -4.96
N PRO A 449 21.85 -13.89 -5.79
CA PRO A 449 21.85 -13.76 -7.25
C PRO A 449 20.45 -13.66 -7.89
N GLN A 450 19.40 -13.98 -7.15
CA GLN A 450 18.01 -13.85 -7.62
C GLN A 450 17.43 -12.44 -7.36
N ASN A 451 18.16 -11.54 -6.73
CA ASN A 451 17.74 -10.14 -6.58
C ASN A 451 17.91 -9.38 -7.91
N THR A 452 16.91 -9.54 -8.80
CA THR A 452 16.91 -8.91 -10.12
C THR A 452 16.94 -7.39 -10.03
N ARG A 453 16.28 -6.78 -8.99
CA ARG A 453 16.28 -5.33 -8.79
C ARG A 453 17.71 -4.79 -8.55
N ALA A 454 18.43 -5.37 -7.62
CA ALA A 454 19.82 -4.96 -7.34
C ALA A 454 20.74 -5.19 -8.54
N ALA A 455 20.56 -6.30 -9.26
CA ALA A 455 21.33 -6.61 -10.46
C ALA A 455 21.07 -5.58 -11.58
N ASP A 456 19.82 -5.20 -11.82
CA ASP A 456 19.44 -4.19 -12.81
C ASP A 456 19.98 -2.80 -12.45
N LEU A 457 19.90 -2.40 -11.17
CA LEU A 457 20.48 -1.13 -10.69
C LEU A 457 21.99 -1.13 -10.87
N LEU A 458 22.67 -2.21 -10.50
CA LEU A 458 24.11 -2.35 -10.68
C LEU A 458 24.51 -2.27 -12.17
N LYS A 459 23.76 -2.92 -13.06
CA LYS A 459 23.95 -2.83 -14.50
C LYS A 459 23.82 -1.40 -15.02
N ARG A 460 22.77 -0.67 -14.57
CA ARG A 460 22.58 0.75 -14.95
C ARG A 460 23.71 1.61 -14.43
N LEU A 461 24.11 1.49 -13.16
CA LEU A 461 25.24 2.24 -12.59
C LEU A 461 26.53 2.03 -13.37
N ARG A 462 26.82 0.78 -13.77
CA ARG A 462 28.02 0.43 -14.55
C ARG A 462 27.97 0.92 -16.00
N SER A 463 26.79 1.21 -16.54
CA SER A 463 26.60 1.73 -17.88
C SER A 463 26.71 3.26 -17.97
N LEU A 464 26.84 3.96 -16.83
CA LEU A 464 26.95 5.42 -16.84
C LEU A 464 28.25 5.89 -17.44
N VAL A 465 28.17 6.98 -18.21
CA VAL A 465 29.31 7.64 -18.84
C VAL A 465 29.36 9.10 -18.41
N LYS A 466 30.51 9.75 -18.56
CA LYS A 466 30.60 11.20 -18.39
C LYS A 466 29.99 11.89 -19.61
N ALA A 467 28.96 12.72 -19.40
CA ALA A 467 28.39 13.53 -20.47
C ALA A 467 29.29 14.71 -20.82
N ASP A 468 29.33 15.06 -22.11
CA ASP A 468 29.90 16.35 -22.53
C ASP A 468 28.96 17.48 -22.06
N SER A 469 29.51 18.42 -21.29
CA SER A 469 28.74 19.52 -20.72
C SER A 469 28.06 20.39 -21.80
N GLY A 470 28.67 20.54 -22.97
CA GLY A 470 28.09 21.28 -24.10
C GLY A 470 26.86 20.61 -24.71
N LEU A 471 26.76 19.27 -24.64
CA LEU A 471 25.61 18.53 -25.14
C LEU A 471 24.40 18.63 -24.19
N LEU A 472 24.62 18.74 -22.88
CA LEU A 472 23.52 18.83 -21.91
C LEU A 472 22.63 20.06 -22.13
N ASP A 473 23.22 21.21 -22.52
CA ASP A 473 22.47 22.42 -22.84
C ASP A 473 21.61 22.24 -24.11
N ALA A 474 22.07 21.46 -25.08
CA ALA A 474 21.33 21.19 -26.31
C ALA A 474 20.05 20.37 -26.07
N TYR A 475 20.03 19.54 -25.03
CA TYR A 475 18.86 18.70 -24.68
C TYR A 475 17.82 19.43 -23.82
N ALA A 476 18.16 20.53 -23.17
CA ALA A 476 17.22 21.33 -22.40
C ALA A 476 16.14 21.92 -23.32
N GLY A 477 14.91 21.93 -22.85
CA GLY A 477 13.73 22.42 -23.57
C GLY A 477 12.45 21.71 -23.20
N ASP A 478 11.37 22.08 -23.88
CA ASP A 478 10.05 21.50 -23.70
C ASP A 478 9.74 20.49 -24.80
N TYR A 479 9.16 19.36 -24.41
CA TYR A 479 8.81 18.24 -25.30
C TYR A 479 7.35 17.84 -25.08
N GLN A 480 6.56 17.76 -26.14
CA GLN A 480 5.17 17.31 -26.09
C GLN A 480 5.12 15.77 -26.13
N ALA A 481 4.81 15.16 -25.00
CA ALA A 481 4.57 13.73 -24.86
C ALA A 481 3.06 13.42 -24.82
N PRO A 482 2.63 12.16 -25.02
CA PRO A 482 1.22 11.77 -24.93
C PRO A 482 0.57 12.04 -23.56
N PHE A 483 1.36 12.11 -22.49
CA PHE A 483 0.92 12.37 -21.12
C PHE A 483 1.01 13.86 -20.71
N GLY A 484 1.44 14.76 -21.61
CA GLY A 484 1.59 16.19 -21.34
C GLY A 484 2.96 16.73 -21.73
N VAL A 485 3.29 17.93 -21.24
CA VAL A 485 4.59 18.56 -21.50
C VAL A 485 5.64 17.98 -20.55
N LEU A 486 6.74 17.49 -21.15
CA LEU A 486 7.97 17.08 -20.47
C LEU A 486 8.98 18.23 -20.61
N THR A 487 9.33 18.89 -19.52
CA THR A 487 10.38 19.91 -19.51
C THR A 487 11.71 19.29 -19.06
N ILE A 488 12.73 19.38 -19.90
CA ILE A 488 14.09 18.96 -19.59
C ILE A 488 14.91 20.20 -19.23
N VAL A 489 15.49 20.21 -18.03
CA VAL A 489 16.40 21.27 -17.57
C VAL A 489 17.76 20.68 -17.23
N ARG A 490 18.83 21.47 -17.43
CA ARG A 490 20.16 21.12 -16.98
C ARG A 490 20.38 21.61 -15.53
N GLU A 491 20.88 20.73 -14.69
CA GLU A 491 21.39 21.06 -13.37
C GLU A 491 22.79 20.47 -13.20
N ASN A 492 23.82 21.31 -13.23
CA ASN A 492 25.23 20.91 -13.20
C ASN A 492 25.58 19.93 -14.35
N GLU A 493 26.04 18.72 -14.03
CA GLU A 493 26.46 17.68 -14.99
C GLU A 493 25.33 16.65 -15.28
N ARG A 494 24.06 17.00 -15.06
CA ARG A 494 22.91 16.10 -15.24
C ARG A 494 21.70 16.82 -15.81
N LEU A 495 20.77 16.03 -16.35
CA LEU A 495 19.47 16.51 -16.79
C LEU A 495 18.41 16.18 -15.73
N ILE A 496 17.44 17.07 -15.58
CA ILE A 496 16.23 16.87 -14.76
C ILE A 496 15.03 16.90 -15.67
N ALA A 497 14.22 15.85 -15.62
CA ALA A 497 12.94 15.77 -16.30
C ALA A 497 11.81 16.19 -15.35
N ARG A 498 10.97 17.13 -15.79
CA ARG A 498 9.84 17.68 -15.05
C ARG A 498 8.54 17.45 -15.80
N VAL A 499 7.54 16.92 -15.11
CA VAL A 499 6.17 16.76 -15.61
C VAL A 499 5.23 17.36 -14.57
N ALA A 500 4.22 18.12 -15.01
CA ALA A 500 3.29 18.77 -14.10
C ALA A 500 2.59 17.76 -13.18
N GLY A 501 2.69 17.98 -11.86
CA GLY A 501 2.09 17.10 -10.84
C GLY A 501 2.94 15.90 -10.44
N GLU A 502 4.11 15.67 -11.07
CA GLU A 502 5.05 14.61 -10.74
C GLU A 502 6.33 15.17 -10.09
N PRO A 503 7.04 14.39 -9.25
CA PRO A 503 8.34 14.77 -8.72
C PRO A 503 9.39 14.90 -9.82
N ASP A 504 10.35 15.82 -9.63
CA ASP A 504 11.51 15.97 -10.50
C ASP A 504 12.28 14.65 -10.64
N THR A 505 12.62 14.27 -11.86
CA THR A 505 13.30 13.01 -12.19
C THR A 505 14.73 13.28 -12.67
N VAL A 506 15.71 12.74 -11.95
CA VAL A 506 17.12 12.89 -12.31
C VAL A 506 17.51 11.89 -13.40
N LEU A 507 18.10 12.37 -14.47
CA LEU A 507 18.54 11.59 -15.62
C LEU A 507 20.07 11.57 -15.69
N TYR A 508 20.64 10.38 -15.76
CA TYR A 508 22.08 10.12 -15.84
C TYR A 508 22.47 9.63 -17.25
N PRO A 509 23.59 10.11 -17.82
CA PRO A 509 24.01 9.75 -19.18
C PRO A 509 24.50 8.31 -19.25
N GLN A 510 23.96 7.55 -20.22
CA GLN A 510 24.45 6.23 -20.64
C GLN A 510 25.22 6.28 -21.96
N SER A 511 24.95 7.31 -22.76
CA SER A 511 25.70 7.64 -23.98
C SER A 511 25.62 9.14 -24.23
N GLN A 512 26.15 9.62 -25.36
CA GLN A 512 26.07 11.02 -25.75
C GLN A 512 24.63 11.54 -25.87
N ASN A 513 23.67 10.69 -26.27
CA ASN A 513 22.28 11.07 -26.49
C ASN A 513 21.24 10.24 -25.72
N SER A 514 21.67 9.30 -24.87
CA SER A 514 20.79 8.45 -24.07
C SER A 514 21.04 8.68 -22.59
N PHE A 515 19.93 8.86 -21.85
CA PHE A 515 19.92 9.13 -20.42
C PHE A 515 18.96 8.18 -19.72
N VAL A 516 19.27 7.80 -18.48
CA VAL A 516 18.47 6.88 -17.68
C VAL A 516 18.15 7.44 -16.31
N GLU A 517 16.92 7.25 -15.88
CA GLU A 517 16.54 7.35 -14.47
C GLU A 517 16.90 6.01 -13.80
N LEU A 518 17.67 6.05 -12.72
CA LEU A 518 18.32 4.85 -12.20
C LEU A 518 17.36 3.89 -11.49
N ILE A 519 16.36 4.38 -10.77
CA ILE A 519 15.50 3.55 -9.90
C ILE A 519 14.45 2.81 -10.74
N ARG A 520 13.64 3.54 -11.51
CA ARG A 520 12.56 2.98 -12.36
C ARG A 520 13.08 2.43 -13.68
N GLY A 521 14.26 2.92 -14.13
CA GLY A 521 14.88 2.55 -15.39
C GLY A 521 14.25 3.22 -16.61
N THR A 522 13.52 4.32 -16.43
CA THR A 522 13.02 5.13 -17.54
C THR A 522 14.20 5.67 -18.32
N GLN A 523 14.21 5.46 -19.64
CA GLN A 523 15.29 5.88 -20.52
C GLN A 523 14.78 6.92 -21.51
N LEU A 524 15.55 7.98 -21.72
CA LEU A 524 15.31 9.01 -22.72
C LEU A 524 16.42 9.00 -23.75
N THR A 525 16.07 8.88 -25.02
CA THR A 525 17.03 8.95 -26.12
C THR A 525 16.69 10.14 -27.01
N PHE A 526 17.57 11.14 -27.07
CA PHE A 526 17.38 12.32 -27.90
C PHE A 526 17.79 12.07 -29.34
N VAL A 527 16.93 12.46 -30.26
CA VAL A 527 17.08 12.25 -31.71
C VAL A 527 17.34 13.59 -32.37
N LYS A 528 18.37 13.59 -33.27
CA LYS A 528 18.78 14.76 -34.06
C LYS A 528 18.39 14.56 -35.52
N ASP A 529 18.09 15.65 -36.20
CA ASP A 529 17.97 15.68 -37.67
C ASP A 529 19.34 15.70 -38.36
N ALA A 530 19.34 15.76 -39.69
CA ALA A 530 20.55 15.81 -40.51
C ALA A 530 21.39 17.08 -40.27
N ALA A 531 20.82 18.15 -39.73
CA ALA A 531 21.49 19.39 -39.35
C ALA A 531 22.04 19.35 -37.92
N GLY A 532 21.81 18.26 -37.17
CA GLY A 532 22.26 18.11 -35.80
C GLY A 532 21.34 18.74 -34.76
N VAL A 533 20.15 19.19 -35.15
CA VAL A 533 19.15 19.80 -34.25
C VAL A 533 18.30 18.75 -33.58
N ILE A 534 18.08 18.86 -32.27
CA ILE A 534 17.20 17.95 -31.53
C ILE A 534 15.76 18.16 -31.96
N THR A 535 15.11 17.13 -32.48
CA THR A 535 13.72 17.16 -32.95
C THR A 535 12.73 16.54 -31.97
N HIS A 536 13.13 15.48 -31.29
CA HIS A 536 12.29 14.75 -30.32
C HIS A 536 13.15 13.93 -29.38
N THR A 537 12.52 13.38 -28.34
CA THR A 537 13.08 12.32 -27.50
C THR A 537 12.17 11.09 -27.52
N VAL A 538 12.78 9.91 -27.58
CA VAL A 538 12.10 8.62 -27.38
C VAL A 538 12.23 8.26 -25.91
N ILE A 539 11.11 8.07 -25.24
CA ILE A 539 11.00 7.70 -23.82
C ILE A 539 10.67 6.22 -23.76
N LEU A 540 11.57 5.41 -23.23
CA LEU A 540 11.29 4.02 -22.90
C LEU A 540 10.79 3.94 -21.47
N LEU A 541 9.49 3.69 -21.31
CA LEU A 541 8.80 3.60 -20.01
C LEU A 541 8.08 2.25 -19.91
N ASN A 542 8.48 1.41 -18.94
CA ASN A 542 7.87 0.09 -18.70
C ASN A 542 7.80 -0.79 -19.96
N GLY A 543 8.88 -0.78 -20.77
CA GLY A 543 8.98 -1.54 -22.00
C GLY A 543 8.18 -0.97 -23.19
N ARG A 544 7.59 0.22 -23.07
CA ARG A 544 6.88 0.94 -24.15
C ARG A 544 7.68 2.15 -24.59
N GLU A 545 7.79 2.33 -25.89
CA GLU A 545 8.38 3.53 -26.46
C GLU A 545 7.29 4.60 -26.68
N LEU A 546 7.57 5.81 -26.21
CA LEU A 546 6.72 6.98 -26.38
C LEU A 546 7.57 8.08 -27.02
N GLU A 547 7.07 8.69 -28.09
CA GLU A 547 7.73 9.84 -28.71
C GLU A 547 7.27 11.13 -28.05
N ALA A 548 8.21 12.02 -27.73
CA ALA A 548 7.95 13.37 -27.26
C ALA A 548 8.62 14.39 -28.19
N LYS A 549 7.84 15.12 -28.96
CA LYS A 549 8.32 16.11 -29.94
C LYS A 549 8.77 17.38 -29.24
N ARG A 550 9.94 17.92 -29.64
CA ARG A 550 10.43 19.18 -29.12
C ARG A 550 9.50 20.31 -29.58
N ILE A 551 9.07 21.15 -28.65
CA ILE A 551 8.18 22.30 -28.89
C ILE A 551 8.84 23.63 -28.54
N LYS A 552 9.90 23.60 -27.75
CA LYS A 552 10.67 24.81 -27.35
C LYS A 552 12.10 24.49 -27.00
#